data_fbc93e27dccbbce4ccb333ebfe212d0e
#
_entry.id   fbc93e27dccbbce4ccb333ebfe212d0e
#
_cell.length_a   1.000
_cell.length_b   1.000
_cell.length_c   1.000
_cell.angle_alpha   90.00
_cell.angle_beta   90.00
_cell.angle_gamma   90.00
#
_symmetry.space_group_name_H-M   'P 1'
#
loop_
_entity.id
_entity.type
_entity.pdbx_description
1 polymer ?
#
loop_
_entity_poly.entity_id
_entity_poly.type
_entity_poly.pdbx_seq_one_letter_code
_entity_poly.pdbx_strand_id
1 'polypeptide(L)'
;MVNHVFALEKLLNKDLGYVEDSMHDDFLSVQEYEMVSRDEFLQQMKDWFEDPTLDLRNANLRVLTDNEDIHTFQYEWVKDDQRIRATNVTFFKDNKIYRHIGHTVQI
;
A
#
# COMPACT_ATOMS: atom_id res chain seq x y z
N MET A 1 -0.93 -6.41 17.82
CA MET A 1 -1.35 -6.90 16.48
C MET A 1 -1.87 -5.73 15.64
N VAL A 2 -1.50 -5.68 14.39
CA VAL A 2 -2.02 -4.63 13.49
C VAL A 2 -3.50 -4.91 13.21
N ASN A 3 -4.33 -3.89 13.36
CA ASN A 3 -5.74 -3.99 13.00
C ASN A 3 -5.87 -3.64 11.51
N HIS A 4 -6.03 -4.64 10.65
CA HIS A 4 -6.04 -4.46 9.20
C HIS A 4 -7.23 -3.64 8.71
N VAL A 5 -8.39 -3.75 9.33
CA VAL A 5 -9.56 -2.95 8.98
C VAL A 5 -9.28 -1.47 9.28
N PHE A 6 -8.73 -1.19 10.45
CA PHE A 6 -8.38 0.17 10.85
C PHE A 6 -7.27 0.75 9.96
N ALA A 7 -6.24 -0.06 9.67
CA ALA A 7 -5.14 0.34 8.78
C ALA A 7 -5.65 0.67 7.38
N LEU A 8 -6.57 -0.13 6.86
CA LEU A 8 -7.16 0.11 5.55
C LEU A 8 -7.97 1.41 5.53
N GLU A 9 -8.74 1.69 6.58
CA GLU A 9 -9.49 2.94 6.69
C GLU A 9 -8.55 4.16 6.67
N LYS A 10 -7.41 4.07 7.37
CA LYS A 10 -6.39 5.12 7.37
C LYS A 10 -5.77 5.32 5.98
N LEU A 11 -5.55 4.22 5.26
CA LEU A 11 -5.06 4.29 3.88
C LEU A 11 -6.09 4.99 2.97
N LEU A 12 -7.36 4.65 3.08
CA LEU A 12 -8.43 5.27 2.31
C LEU A 12 -8.55 6.77 2.60
N ASN A 13 -8.22 7.19 3.82
CA ASN A 13 -8.20 8.59 4.22
C ASN A 13 -6.88 9.29 3.90
N LYS A 14 -5.93 8.59 3.26
CA LYS A 14 -4.61 9.12 2.89
C LYS A 14 -3.85 9.66 4.12
N ASP A 15 -3.88 8.92 5.23
CA ASP A 15 -3.22 9.30 6.47
C ASP A 15 -1.76 8.81 6.47
N LEU A 16 -0.86 9.64 5.95
CA LEU A 16 0.55 9.31 5.82
C LEU A 16 1.22 9.11 7.18
N GLY A 17 0.85 9.89 8.20
CA GLY A 17 1.41 9.76 9.55
C GLY A 17 1.12 8.38 10.15
N TYR A 18 -0.07 7.87 9.96
CA TYR A 18 -0.42 6.52 10.39
C TYR A 18 0.41 5.46 9.65
N VAL A 19 0.56 5.61 8.34
CA VAL A 19 1.38 4.69 7.54
C VAL A 19 2.81 4.68 8.04
N GLU A 20 3.40 5.86 8.26
CA GLU A 20 4.76 6.00 8.78
C GLU A 20 4.92 5.31 10.14
N ASP A 21 4.00 5.54 11.07
CA ASP A 21 4.03 4.94 12.40
C ASP A 21 3.84 3.43 12.38
N SER A 22 3.20 2.91 11.35
CA SER A 22 2.95 1.48 11.20
C SER A 22 4.12 0.72 10.57
N MET A 23 5.13 1.40 10.07
CA MET A 23 6.25 0.79 9.37
C MET A 23 7.39 0.44 10.32
N HIS A 24 7.92 -0.78 10.15
CA HIS A 24 9.13 -1.23 10.83
C HIS A 24 10.33 -0.37 10.41
N ASP A 25 11.30 -0.18 11.33
CA ASP A 25 12.50 0.61 11.02
C ASP A 25 13.30 0.04 9.86
N ASP A 26 13.28 -1.28 9.69
CA ASP A 26 13.97 -2.00 8.62
C ASP A 26 13.08 -2.30 7.42
N PHE A 27 12.01 -1.55 7.24
CA PHE A 27 11.07 -1.76 6.15
C PHE A 27 11.76 -1.68 4.78
N LEU A 28 11.36 -2.60 3.88
CA LEU A 28 11.71 -2.57 2.47
C LEU A 28 10.49 -2.88 1.62
N SER A 29 10.37 -2.21 0.48
CA SER A 29 9.38 -2.51 -0.54
C SER A 29 10.07 -3.08 -1.77
N VAL A 30 9.60 -4.23 -2.23
CA VAL A 30 10.05 -4.84 -3.49
C VAL A 30 9.03 -4.46 -4.56
N GLN A 31 9.48 -3.72 -5.55
CA GLN A 31 8.69 -3.32 -6.70
C GLN A 31 9.24 -4.04 -7.94
N GLU A 32 8.58 -3.92 -9.09
CA GLU A 32 8.92 -4.75 -10.26
C GLU A 32 10.40 -4.76 -10.62
N TYR A 33 11.07 -3.62 -10.51
CA TYR A 33 12.45 -3.47 -10.96
C TYR A 33 13.38 -2.93 -9.90
N GLU A 34 12.92 -2.72 -8.68
CA GLU A 34 13.74 -2.10 -7.64
C GLU A 34 13.32 -2.49 -6.23
N MET A 35 14.26 -2.36 -5.30
CA MET A 35 13.98 -2.36 -3.87
C MET A 35 14.00 -0.93 -3.37
N VAL A 36 12.99 -0.57 -2.57
CA VAL A 36 12.79 0.78 -2.08
C VAL A 36 12.88 0.78 -0.56
N SER A 37 13.72 1.67 -0.02
CA SER A 37 13.88 1.83 1.42
C SER A 37 12.62 2.44 2.05
N ARG A 38 12.60 2.43 3.41
CA ARG A 38 11.52 3.02 4.18
C ARG A 38 11.29 4.49 3.79
N ASP A 39 12.35 5.30 3.78
CA ASP A 39 12.23 6.73 3.49
C ASP A 39 11.79 7.00 2.05
N GLU A 40 12.35 6.24 1.10
CA GLU A 40 11.96 6.34 -0.30
C GLU A 40 10.50 5.94 -0.52
N PHE A 41 10.06 4.88 0.17
CA PHE A 41 8.67 4.42 0.09
C PHE A 41 7.71 5.47 0.68
N LEU A 42 8.06 6.09 1.80
CA LEU A 42 7.26 7.15 2.39
C LEU A 42 7.14 8.35 1.45
N GLN A 43 8.19 8.68 0.72
CA GLN A 43 8.13 9.75 -0.27
C GLN A 43 7.21 9.37 -1.43
N GLN A 44 7.27 8.13 -1.90
CA GLN A 44 6.35 7.63 -2.93
C GLN A 44 4.89 7.70 -2.46
N MET A 45 4.63 7.31 -1.21
CA MET A 45 3.28 7.36 -0.63
C MET A 45 2.78 8.80 -0.51
N LYS A 46 3.66 9.72 -0.12
CA LYS A 46 3.32 11.14 -0.03
C LYS A 46 2.91 11.68 -1.40
N ASP A 47 3.72 11.43 -2.42
CA ASP A 47 3.44 11.88 -3.78
C ASP A 47 2.12 11.29 -4.30
N TRP A 48 1.90 10.03 -4.01
CA TRP A 48 0.69 9.32 -4.39
C TRP A 48 -0.56 9.88 -3.69
N PHE A 49 -0.48 10.16 -2.39
CA PHE A 49 -1.59 10.75 -1.64
C PHE A 49 -1.92 12.17 -2.08
N GLU A 50 -0.95 12.90 -2.61
CA GLU A 50 -1.13 14.25 -3.14
C GLU A 50 -1.71 14.26 -4.57
N ASP A 51 -1.75 13.11 -5.24
CA ASP A 51 -2.30 13.00 -6.59
C ASP A 51 -3.83 13.14 -6.53
N PRO A 52 -4.42 14.21 -7.13
CA PRO A 52 -5.85 14.45 -7.05
C PRO A 52 -6.67 13.44 -7.88
N THR A 53 -6.02 12.69 -8.78
CA THR A 53 -6.71 11.69 -9.59
C THR A 53 -6.89 10.36 -8.85
N LEU A 54 -6.19 10.17 -7.72
CA LEU A 54 -6.30 8.96 -6.93
C LEU A 54 -7.51 9.01 -6.01
N ASP A 55 -8.46 8.14 -6.24
CA ASP A 55 -9.64 7.96 -5.39
C ASP A 55 -9.74 6.50 -4.96
N LEU A 56 -9.15 6.19 -3.80
CA LEU A 56 -9.10 4.82 -3.29
C LEU A 56 -10.46 4.28 -2.88
N ARG A 57 -11.41 5.17 -2.53
CA ARG A 57 -12.77 4.72 -2.14
C ARG A 57 -13.56 4.21 -3.33
N ASN A 58 -13.22 4.66 -4.54
CA ASN A 58 -13.88 4.25 -5.79
C ASN A 58 -12.97 3.37 -6.65
N ALA A 59 -11.91 2.81 -6.06
CA ALA A 59 -10.88 2.08 -6.76
C ALA A 59 -11.12 0.55 -6.80
N ASN A 60 -12.34 0.09 -6.56
CA ASN A 60 -12.70 -1.33 -6.55
C ASN A 60 -11.76 -2.16 -5.65
N LEU A 61 -11.57 -1.68 -4.43
CA LEU A 61 -10.66 -2.27 -3.47
C LEU A 61 -11.13 -3.68 -3.05
N ARG A 62 -10.23 -4.65 -3.10
CA ARG A 62 -10.46 -6.03 -2.71
C ARG A 62 -9.39 -6.48 -1.73
N VAL A 63 -9.80 -7.08 -0.62
CA VAL A 63 -8.90 -7.74 0.32
C VAL A 63 -8.87 -9.23 -0.03
N LEU A 64 -7.70 -9.76 -0.37
CA LEU A 64 -7.52 -11.13 -0.81
C LEU A 64 -7.04 -12.04 0.34
N THR A 65 -6.19 -11.51 1.22
CA THR A 65 -5.65 -12.23 2.36
C THR A 65 -5.60 -11.28 3.54
N ASP A 66 -6.05 -11.73 4.71
CA ASP A 66 -6.04 -10.93 5.93
C ASP A 66 -5.81 -11.84 7.13
N ASN A 67 -4.57 -11.93 7.58
CA ASN A 67 -4.19 -12.65 8.79
C ASN A 67 -3.07 -11.90 9.53
N GLU A 68 -2.58 -12.46 10.64
CA GLU A 68 -1.59 -11.79 11.49
C GLU A 68 -0.26 -11.55 10.81
N ASP A 69 0.09 -12.36 9.81
CA ASP A 69 1.40 -12.35 9.17
C ASP A 69 1.39 -11.65 7.82
N ILE A 70 0.28 -11.72 7.09
CA ILE A 70 0.19 -11.28 5.70
C ILE A 70 -1.13 -10.57 5.45
N HIS A 71 -1.05 -9.44 4.75
CA HIS A 71 -2.20 -8.72 4.25
C HIS A 71 -2.03 -8.49 2.75
N THR A 72 -3.00 -8.90 1.95
CA THR A 72 -2.97 -8.74 0.49
C THR A 72 -4.23 -8.01 0.04
N PHE A 73 -4.06 -6.94 -0.73
CA PHE A 73 -5.20 -6.22 -1.30
C PHE A 73 -4.91 -5.76 -2.71
N GLN A 74 -5.98 -5.54 -3.47
CA GLN A 74 -5.92 -5.01 -4.82
C GLN A 74 -6.80 -3.78 -4.95
N TYR A 75 -6.41 -2.86 -5.82
CA TYR A 75 -7.26 -1.75 -6.23
C TYR A 75 -6.99 -1.40 -7.69
N GLU A 76 -7.90 -0.66 -8.28
CA GLU A 76 -7.83 -0.29 -9.69
C GLU A 76 -8.02 1.21 -9.84
N TRP A 77 -7.34 1.80 -10.82
CA TRP A 77 -7.56 3.20 -11.20
C TRP A 77 -7.36 3.37 -12.70
N VAL A 78 -7.80 4.53 -13.21
CA VAL A 78 -7.63 4.89 -14.61
C VAL A 78 -6.63 6.02 -14.70
N LYS A 79 -5.62 5.85 -15.53
CA LYS A 79 -4.59 6.86 -15.82
C LYS A 79 -4.32 6.86 -17.31
N ASP A 80 -4.38 8.05 -17.94
CA ASP A 80 -4.15 8.19 -19.39
C ASP A 80 -5.02 7.25 -20.22
N ASP A 81 -6.30 7.13 -19.86
CA ASP A 81 -7.31 6.25 -20.48
C ASP A 81 -6.98 4.76 -20.36
N GLN A 82 -6.02 4.39 -19.51
CA GLN A 82 -5.66 3.01 -19.24
C GLN A 82 -6.14 2.60 -17.85
N ARG A 83 -6.74 1.41 -17.77
CA ARG A 83 -7.11 0.82 -16.49
C ARG A 83 -5.94 0.04 -15.94
N ILE A 84 -5.56 0.33 -14.70
CA ILE A 84 -4.41 -0.26 -14.02
C ILE A 84 -4.89 -0.95 -12.75
N ARG A 85 -4.36 -2.14 -12.48
CA ARG A 85 -4.59 -2.87 -11.23
C ARG A 85 -3.30 -2.93 -10.45
N ALA A 86 -3.35 -2.55 -9.17
CA ALA A 86 -2.25 -2.73 -8.23
C ALA A 86 -2.57 -3.88 -7.28
N THR A 87 -1.59 -4.74 -7.04
CA THR A 87 -1.64 -5.78 -6.04
C THR A 87 -0.55 -5.52 -5.03
N ASN A 88 -0.92 -5.49 -3.75
CA ASN A 88 -0.02 -5.17 -2.65
C ASN A 88 -0.04 -6.32 -1.65
N VAL A 89 1.14 -6.86 -1.36
CA VAL A 89 1.33 -7.90 -0.35
C VAL A 89 2.19 -7.29 0.76
N THR A 90 1.68 -7.33 1.98
CA THR A 90 2.36 -6.76 3.14
C THR A 90 2.61 -7.85 4.16
N PHE A 91 3.86 -7.94 4.63
CA PHE A 91 4.29 -8.87 5.67
C PHE A 91 4.57 -8.09 6.96
N PHE A 92 4.15 -8.62 8.10
CA PHE A 92 4.30 -7.97 9.39
C PHE A 92 5.39 -8.63 10.22
N LYS A 93 6.08 -7.82 11.03
CA LYS A 93 7.04 -8.26 12.03
C LYS A 93 6.98 -7.29 13.21
N ASP A 94 6.94 -7.81 14.42
CA ASP A 94 6.86 -6.99 15.64
C ASP A 94 5.67 -6.01 15.62
N ASN A 95 4.55 -6.44 15.06
CA ASN A 95 3.34 -5.63 14.86
C ASN A 95 3.53 -4.43 13.94
N LYS A 96 4.56 -4.47 13.11
CA LYS A 96 4.86 -3.40 12.15
C LYS A 96 4.89 -3.96 10.74
N ILE A 97 4.59 -3.10 9.77
CA ILE A 97 4.75 -3.41 8.36
C ILE A 97 6.25 -3.56 8.08
N TYR A 98 6.67 -4.76 7.69
CA TYR A 98 8.08 -5.10 7.57
C TYR A 98 8.54 -5.22 6.13
N ARG A 99 7.79 -5.95 5.31
CA ARG A 99 8.09 -6.12 3.88
C ARG A 99 6.83 -5.87 3.07
N HIS A 100 7.01 -5.29 1.92
CA HIS A 100 5.93 -4.98 1.00
C HIS A 100 6.34 -5.41 -0.41
N ILE A 101 5.44 -6.07 -1.13
CA ILE A 101 5.62 -6.39 -2.54
C ILE A 101 4.50 -5.69 -3.29
N GLY A 102 4.87 -4.81 -4.21
CA GLY A 102 3.92 -4.07 -5.03
C GLY A 102 4.05 -4.46 -6.49
N HIS A 103 2.92 -4.70 -7.15
CA HIS A 103 2.88 -5.05 -8.56
C HIS A 103 1.71 -4.35 -9.24
N THR A 104 1.96 -3.75 -10.39
CA THR A 104 0.93 -3.10 -11.19
C THR A 104 0.87 -3.70 -12.58
N VAL A 105 -0.34 -3.88 -13.09
CA VAL A 105 -0.57 -4.35 -14.46
C VAL A 105 -1.65 -3.52 -15.13
N GLN A 106 -1.54 -3.36 -16.43
CA GLN A 106 -2.62 -2.81 -17.24
C GLN A 106 -3.64 -3.91 -17.54
N ILE A 107 -4.90 -3.61 -17.34
CA ILE A 107 -5.99 -4.56 -17.56
C ILE A 107 -6.97 -4.08 -18.60
#